data_4b809cbd291fe3ee2382c02ece1be058
#
_entry.id   4b809cbd291fe3ee2382c02ece1be058
#
_cell.length_a   1.000
_cell.length_b   1.000
_cell.length_c   1.000
_cell.angle_alpha   90.00
_cell.angle_beta   90.00
_cell.angle_gamma   90.00
#
_symmetry.space_group_name_H-M   'P 1'
#
loop_
_entity.id
_entity.type
_entity.pdbx_description
1 polymer ?
#
loop_
_entity_poly.entity_id
_entity_poly.type
_entity_poly.pdbx_seq_one_letter_code
_entity_poly.pdbx_strand_id
1 'polypeptide(L)'
;MKQRSKKVGVIGIILAALLIAILIVVDVLCATFSALITQAFRGEADSSAQEALAASNEFTVKQEASGLVLLKNENNALPLAKGTNKVNLFGALSAKQIYMGTGSAGGFNWSPEDFVNLKTAFSEKGISVNDDLWNFYANLTGNASGTAGSVTDMQGSTHSIVDVDLGFNGYQAARDAAKSYSDTAIVVVGRAGGEGSDAVMDMTPYERNGTKYNQGGNAGKHYLELMDVELDLIDYVKANYKNVILLVNSPMPIELGFVDEGEQASNGTGNIDAAIWMGLPGSTGNRGLVQVLTGEVSP
;
A
#
# COMPACT_ATOMS: atom_id res chain seq x y z
N MET A 1 -53.26 34.04 50.17
CA MET A 1 -53.26 33.29 48.92
C MET A 1 -52.33 33.78 47.82
N LYS A 2 -52.13 35.07 47.60
CA LYS A 2 -51.24 35.65 46.55
C LYS A 2 -49.74 35.30 46.64
N GLN A 3 -49.22 35.08 47.88
CA GLN A 3 -47.76 34.78 48.03
C GLN A 3 -47.38 33.34 47.71
N ARG A 4 -48.35 32.39 47.84
CA ARG A 4 -48.15 30.95 47.54
C ARG A 4 -48.14 30.73 46.02
N SER A 5 -48.95 31.45 45.28
CA SER A 5 -49.02 31.41 43.81
C SER A 5 -47.73 31.92 43.11
N LYS A 6 -47.10 33.00 43.67
CA LYS A 6 -45.81 33.53 43.15
C LYS A 6 -44.66 32.55 43.37
N LYS A 7 -44.60 31.84 44.53
CA LYS A 7 -43.55 30.85 44.80
C LYS A 7 -43.68 29.61 43.90
N VAL A 8 -44.88 29.15 43.58
CA VAL A 8 -45.13 28.05 42.65
C VAL A 8 -44.69 28.45 41.22
N GLY A 9 -44.97 29.67 40.78
CA GLY A 9 -44.54 30.17 39.48
C GLY A 9 -43.00 30.26 39.35
N VAL A 10 -42.31 30.74 40.40
CA VAL A 10 -40.84 30.80 40.37
C VAL A 10 -40.21 29.41 40.37
N ILE A 11 -40.73 28.48 41.15
CA ILE A 11 -40.24 27.07 41.11
C ILE A 11 -40.46 26.45 39.72
N GLY A 12 -41.59 26.69 39.09
CA GLY A 12 -41.86 26.23 37.72
C GLY A 12 -40.87 26.78 36.68
N ILE A 13 -40.52 28.07 36.81
CA ILE A 13 -39.52 28.69 35.93
C ILE A 13 -38.13 28.08 36.15
N ILE A 14 -37.73 27.86 37.39
CA ILE A 14 -36.44 27.25 37.70
C ILE A 14 -36.37 25.82 37.13
N LEU A 15 -37.43 25.03 37.33
CA LEU A 15 -37.48 23.68 36.78
C LEU A 15 -37.46 23.62 35.24
N ALA A 16 -38.15 24.55 34.59
CA ALA A 16 -38.12 24.70 33.14
C ALA A 16 -36.72 25.09 32.64
N ALA A 17 -36.06 26.04 33.29
CA ALA A 17 -34.70 26.43 32.95
C ALA A 17 -33.69 25.30 33.13
N LEU A 18 -33.85 24.52 34.20
CA LEU A 18 -33.03 23.33 34.48
C LEU A 18 -33.21 22.23 33.42
N LEU A 19 -34.46 22.00 32.99
CA LEU A 19 -34.78 21.07 31.93
C LEU A 19 -34.16 21.48 30.60
N ILE A 20 -34.27 22.76 30.25
CA ILE A 20 -33.65 23.31 29.03
C ILE A 20 -32.14 23.16 29.07
N ALA A 21 -31.51 23.44 30.20
CA ALA A 21 -30.06 23.27 30.35
C ALA A 21 -29.64 21.79 30.19
N ILE A 22 -30.41 20.84 30.74
CA ILE A 22 -30.16 19.40 30.53
C ILE A 22 -30.31 19.02 29.06
N LEU A 23 -31.35 19.49 28.37
CA LEU A 23 -31.55 19.21 26.94
C LEU A 23 -30.39 19.73 26.09
N ILE A 24 -29.92 20.93 26.36
CA ILE A 24 -28.76 21.52 25.66
C ILE A 24 -27.51 20.65 25.89
N VAL A 25 -27.25 20.22 27.11
CA VAL A 25 -26.10 19.33 27.40
C VAL A 25 -26.24 18.01 26.67
N VAL A 26 -27.42 17.40 26.66
CA VAL A 26 -27.67 16.15 25.91
C VAL A 26 -27.46 16.36 24.42
N ASP A 27 -27.97 17.45 23.84
CA ASP A 27 -27.79 17.76 22.41
C ASP A 27 -26.30 17.93 22.07
N VAL A 28 -25.56 18.68 22.87
CA VAL A 28 -24.12 18.86 22.69
C VAL A 28 -23.38 17.53 22.77
N LEU A 29 -23.71 16.69 23.76
CA LEU A 29 -23.11 15.36 23.89
C LEU A 29 -23.46 14.48 22.69
N CYS A 30 -24.70 14.43 22.27
CA CYS A 30 -25.14 13.67 21.10
C CYS A 30 -24.43 14.14 19.81
N ALA A 31 -24.31 15.46 19.62
CA ALA A 31 -23.61 16.03 18.46
C ALA A 31 -22.11 15.70 18.50
N THR A 32 -21.47 15.84 19.68
CA THR A 32 -20.02 15.59 19.83
C THR A 32 -19.69 14.11 19.68
N PHE A 33 -20.52 13.21 20.17
CA PHE A 33 -20.29 11.78 20.15
C PHE A 33 -21.14 11.03 19.12
N SER A 34 -21.79 11.73 18.18
CA SER A 34 -22.69 11.13 17.20
C SER A 34 -22.04 9.99 16.41
N ALA A 35 -20.78 10.14 16.01
CA ALA A 35 -20.04 9.10 15.29
C ALA A 35 -19.84 7.84 16.16
N LEU A 36 -19.44 8.00 17.41
CA LEU A 36 -19.26 6.89 18.36
C LEU A 36 -20.58 6.21 18.71
N ILE A 37 -21.64 7.00 18.91
CA ILE A 37 -22.99 6.48 19.18
C ILE A 37 -23.48 5.68 17.98
N THR A 38 -23.36 6.22 16.76
CA THR A 38 -23.73 5.51 15.54
C THR A 38 -22.94 4.21 15.37
N GLN A 39 -21.63 4.24 15.67
CA GLN A 39 -20.80 3.05 15.60
C GLN A 39 -21.18 2.00 16.66
N ALA A 40 -21.49 2.42 17.88
CA ALA A 40 -21.92 1.51 18.97
C ALA A 40 -23.27 0.84 18.70
N PHE A 41 -24.17 1.51 17.97
CA PHE A 41 -25.48 0.99 17.57
C PHE A 41 -25.52 0.46 16.14
N ARG A 42 -24.40 0.40 15.42
CA ARG A 42 -24.34 -0.37 14.18
C ARG A 42 -24.54 -1.84 14.54
N GLY A 43 -25.68 -2.38 14.13
CA GLY A 43 -25.90 -3.82 14.13
C GLY A 43 -24.92 -4.53 13.19
N GLU A 44 -24.83 -5.84 13.29
CA GLU A 44 -24.15 -6.64 12.27
C GLU A 44 -24.72 -6.28 10.88
N ALA A 45 -23.83 -6.19 9.88
CA ALA A 45 -24.25 -5.89 8.52
C ALA A 45 -25.29 -6.92 8.07
N ASP A 46 -26.44 -6.46 7.68
CA ASP A 46 -27.48 -7.32 7.15
C ASP A 46 -27.10 -7.90 5.76
N SER A 47 -27.91 -8.80 5.23
CA SER A 47 -27.62 -9.44 3.94
C SER A 47 -27.47 -8.43 2.80
N SER A 48 -28.23 -7.33 2.83
CA SER A 48 -28.14 -6.29 1.80
C SER A 48 -26.80 -5.52 1.86
N ALA A 49 -26.28 -5.27 3.04
CA ALA A 49 -24.96 -4.67 3.22
C ALA A 49 -23.83 -5.61 2.76
N GLN A 50 -23.97 -6.91 3.02
CA GLN A 50 -23.01 -7.93 2.55
C GLN A 50 -23.03 -8.05 1.02
N GLU A 51 -24.22 -8.04 0.39
CA GLU A 51 -24.36 -8.03 -1.06
C GLU A 51 -23.76 -6.77 -1.69
N ALA A 52 -23.99 -5.60 -1.09
CA ALA A 52 -23.40 -4.34 -1.54
C ALA A 52 -21.87 -4.34 -1.42
N LEU A 53 -21.32 -4.89 -0.33
CA LEU A 53 -19.88 -5.05 -0.17
C LEU A 53 -19.28 -5.99 -1.20
N ALA A 54 -19.93 -7.12 -1.48
CA ALA A 54 -19.49 -8.07 -2.50
C ALA A 54 -19.46 -7.41 -3.89
N ALA A 55 -20.52 -6.68 -4.24
CA ALA A 55 -20.62 -5.94 -5.51
C ALA A 55 -19.54 -4.84 -5.60
N SER A 56 -19.27 -4.13 -4.50
CA SER A 56 -18.21 -3.12 -4.41
C SER A 56 -16.84 -3.74 -4.62
N ASN A 57 -16.57 -4.88 -4.00
CA ASN A 57 -15.32 -5.60 -4.16
C ASN A 57 -15.10 -6.07 -5.61
N GLU A 58 -16.15 -6.61 -6.25
CA GLU A 58 -16.09 -6.99 -7.66
C GLU A 58 -15.85 -5.78 -8.58
N PHE A 59 -16.50 -4.65 -8.28
CA PHE A 59 -16.27 -3.42 -9.01
C PHE A 59 -14.83 -2.92 -8.87
N THR A 60 -14.26 -2.95 -7.66
CA THR A 60 -12.86 -2.56 -7.39
C THR A 60 -11.87 -3.41 -8.20
N VAL A 61 -12.11 -4.72 -8.32
CA VAL A 61 -11.29 -5.60 -9.16
C VAL A 61 -11.32 -5.17 -10.63
N LYS A 62 -12.50 -4.85 -11.17
CA LYS A 62 -12.64 -4.37 -12.55
C LYS A 62 -12.02 -2.99 -12.74
N GLN A 63 -12.17 -2.11 -11.75
CA GLN A 63 -11.61 -0.76 -11.78
C GLN A 63 -10.08 -0.83 -11.81
N GLU A 64 -9.47 -1.65 -10.96
CA GLU A 64 -8.02 -1.86 -10.96
C GLU A 64 -7.55 -2.38 -12.31
N ALA A 65 -8.12 -3.47 -12.80
CA ALA A 65 -7.75 -4.05 -14.09
C ALA A 65 -7.80 -3.04 -15.25
N SER A 66 -8.77 -2.13 -15.23
CA SER A 66 -8.93 -1.08 -16.25
C SER A 66 -8.05 0.14 -15.99
N GLY A 67 -7.55 0.33 -14.78
CA GLY A 67 -6.71 1.46 -14.36
C GLY A 67 -5.21 1.21 -14.50
N LEU A 68 -4.82 -0.04 -14.71
CA LEU A 68 -3.41 -0.39 -14.92
C LEU A 68 -2.87 0.24 -16.20
N VAL A 69 -1.62 0.71 -16.13
CA VAL A 69 -0.95 1.26 -17.30
C VAL A 69 0.21 0.34 -17.68
N LEU A 70 0.11 -0.28 -18.86
CA LEU A 70 1.19 -1.06 -19.45
C LEU A 70 2.25 -0.10 -20.01
N LEU A 71 3.37 0.02 -19.30
CA LEU A 71 4.48 0.92 -19.66
C LEU A 71 5.43 0.28 -20.66
N LYS A 72 5.65 -1.04 -20.53
CA LYS A 72 6.54 -1.81 -21.42
C LYS A 72 6.02 -3.25 -21.51
N ASN A 73 6.16 -3.88 -22.69
CA ASN A 73 5.93 -5.31 -22.87
C ASN A 73 6.71 -5.82 -24.08
N GLU A 74 7.84 -6.39 -23.84
CA GLU A 74 8.74 -6.95 -24.84
C GLU A 74 8.87 -8.46 -24.68
N ASN A 75 9.37 -9.13 -25.70
CA ASN A 75 9.60 -10.58 -25.67
C ASN A 75 8.37 -11.42 -25.33
N ASN A 76 7.15 -10.89 -25.45
CA ASN A 76 5.91 -11.50 -25.01
C ASN A 76 5.93 -11.89 -23.51
N ALA A 77 6.53 -11.04 -22.67
CA ALA A 77 6.62 -11.28 -21.23
C ALA A 77 5.25 -11.27 -20.56
N LEU A 78 4.33 -10.46 -21.06
CA LEU A 78 2.93 -10.46 -20.66
C LEU A 78 2.00 -10.72 -21.86
N PRO A 79 0.89 -11.43 -21.66
CA PRO A 79 0.53 -12.11 -20.41
C PRO A 79 1.51 -13.23 -20.06
N LEU A 80 1.58 -13.58 -18.77
CA LEU A 80 2.39 -14.71 -18.31
C LEU A 80 2.15 -15.95 -19.19
N ALA A 81 3.22 -16.63 -19.54
CA ALA A 81 3.13 -17.77 -20.45
C ALA A 81 2.10 -18.81 -19.96
N LYS A 82 1.33 -19.34 -20.89
CA LYS A 82 0.31 -20.35 -20.57
C LYS A 82 0.96 -21.54 -19.84
N GLY A 83 0.43 -21.87 -18.66
CA GLY A 83 0.97 -22.94 -17.81
C GLY A 83 2.00 -22.45 -16.79
N THR A 84 2.29 -21.14 -16.71
CA THR A 84 3.04 -20.57 -15.58
C THR A 84 2.28 -20.86 -14.29
N ASN A 85 2.92 -21.61 -13.40
CA ASN A 85 2.34 -22.00 -12.11
C ASN A 85 3.17 -21.55 -10.91
N LYS A 86 4.28 -20.86 -11.15
CA LYS A 86 5.20 -20.37 -10.13
C LYS A 86 5.79 -19.03 -10.54
N VAL A 87 5.90 -18.13 -9.57
CA VAL A 87 6.57 -16.82 -9.73
C VAL A 87 7.39 -16.49 -8.50
N ASN A 88 8.45 -15.71 -8.67
CA ASN A 88 9.18 -15.08 -7.58
C ASN A 88 8.74 -13.62 -7.46
N LEU A 89 8.42 -13.17 -6.27
CA LEU A 89 8.10 -11.78 -5.97
C LEU A 89 9.28 -11.15 -5.24
N PHE A 90 9.87 -10.12 -5.83
CA PHE A 90 11.01 -9.38 -5.33
C PHE A 90 10.62 -7.96 -4.90
N GLY A 91 11.43 -7.39 -4.01
CA GLY A 91 11.21 -6.08 -3.41
C GLY A 91 10.32 -6.16 -2.17
N ALA A 92 10.64 -5.38 -1.16
CA ALA A 92 9.88 -5.40 0.11
C ALA A 92 8.41 -5.05 -0.10
N LEU A 93 8.10 -4.20 -1.08
CA LEU A 93 6.72 -3.86 -1.45
C LEU A 93 5.94 -5.02 -2.06
N SER A 94 6.58 -6.12 -2.46
CA SER A 94 5.86 -7.31 -2.90
C SER A 94 5.00 -7.92 -1.79
N ALA A 95 5.49 -7.90 -0.55
CA ALA A 95 4.80 -8.38 0.64
C ALA A 95 4.22 -7.26 1.51
N LYS A 96 4.70 -6.04 1.35
CA LYS A 96 4.32 -4.86 2.15
C LYS A 96 3.80 -3.74 1.23
N GLN A 97 2.86 -4.07 0.39
CA GLN A 97 2.30 -3.15 -0.61
C GLN A 97 1.73 -1.88 0.02
N ILE A 98 1.78 -0.81 -0.75
CA ILE A 98 1.06 0.41 -0.48
C ILE A 98 -0.34 0.25 -1.07
N TYR A 99 -1.32 -0.06 -0.21
CA TYR A 99 -2.68 -0.34 -0.67
C TYR A 99 -3.52 0.92 -0.89
N MET A 100 -3.22 1.99 -0.17
CA MET A 100 -3.98 3.24 -0.22
C MET A 100 -3.09 4.43 0.15
N GLY A 101 -3.55 5.63 -0.15
CA GLY A 101 -2.88 6.86 0.24
C GLY A 101 -2.91 7.09 1.75
N THR A 102 -2.19 8.13 2.19
CA THR A 102 -2.19 8.61 3.58
C THR A 102 -3.18 9.76 3.78
N GLY A 103 -3.36 10.22 5.00
CA GLY A 103 -4.30 11.27 5.33
C GLY A 103 -5.76 10.80 5.24
N SER A 104 -6.66 11.65 4.80
CA SER A 104 -8.08 11.31 4.66
C SER A 104 -8.36 10.23 3.62
N ALA A 105 -7.43 10.01 2.68
CA ALA A 105 -7.48 8.92 1.71
C ALA A 105 -6.99 7.57 2.27
N GLY A 106 -6.40 7.56 3.47
CA GLY A 106 -5.82 6.35 4.07
C GLY A 106 -6.82 5.40 4.73
N GLY A 107 -8.10 5.79 4.77
CA GLY A 107 -9.13 5.00 5.43
C GLY A 107 -8.96 4.92 6.96
N PHE A 108 -9.91 4.30 7.62
CA PHE A 108 -9.92 4.15 9.06
C PHE A 108 -9.99 2.67 9.44
N ASN A 109 -9.17 2.25 10.39
CA ASN A 109 -9.22 0.93 11.04
C ASN A 109 -9.15 -0.27 10.08
N TRP A 110 -8.26 -0.23 9.10
CA TRP A 110 -7.95 -1.36 8.24
C TRP A 110 -6.95 -2.30 8.93
N SER A 111 -7.21 -3.58 8.86
CA SER A 111 -6.28 -4.63 9.26
C SER A 111 -5.61 -5.26 8.05
N PRO A 112 -4.41 -5.85 8.15
CA PRO A 112 -3.75 -6.51 7.02
C PRO A 112 -4.61 -7.58 6.34
N GLU A 113 -5.48 -8.24 7.07
CA GLU A 113 -6.44 -9.25 6.58
C GLU A 113 -7.56 -8.68 5.71
N ASP A 114 -7.79 -7.36 5.76
CA ASP A 114 -8.78 -6.70 4.92
C ASP A 114 -8.31 -6.53 3.47
N PHE A 115 -7.03 -6.81 3.22
CA PHE A 115 -6.42 -6.66 1.91
C PHE A 115 -6.09 -7.99 1.26
N VAL A 116 -6.45 -8.12 -0.01
CA VAL A 116 -5.98 -9.20 -0.85
C VAL A 116 -4.55 -8.86 -1.32
N ASN A 117 -3.55 -9.49 -0.73
CA ASN A 117 -2.16 -9.32 -1.13
C ASN A 117 -1.82 -10.07 -2.43
N LEU A 118 -0.67 -9.78 -3.03
CA LEU A 118 -0.23 -10.41 -4.28
C LEU A 118 -0.16 -11.93 -4.19
N LYS A 119 0.36 -12.48 -3.09
CA LYS A 119 0.46 -13.93 -2.90
C LYS A 119 -0.91 -14.60 -2.92
N THR A 120 -1.89 -14.00 -2.24
CA THR A 120 -3.28 -14.47 -2.25
C THR A 120 -3.89 -14.38 -3.65
N ALA A 121 -3.73 -13.25 -4.34
CA ALA A 121 -4.28 -13.06 -5.68
C ALA A 121 -3.70 -14.05 -6.70
N PHE A 122 -2.39 -14.33 -6.66
CA PHE A 122 -1.77 -15.37 -7.49
C PHE A 122 -2.25 -16.76 -7.13
N SER A 123 -2.37 -17.08 -5.84
CA SER A 123 -2.85 -18.37 -5.35
C SER A 123 -4.28 -18.67 -5.83
N GLU A 124 -5.15 -17.67 -5.86
CA GLU A 124 -6.52 -17.80 -6.40
C GLU A 124 -6.54 -18.16 -7.90
N LYS A 125 -5.44 -17.91 -8.61
CA LYS A 125 -5.25 -18.30 -10.01
C LYS A 125 -4.42 -19.59 -10.18
N GLY A 126 -4.13 -20.30 -9.09
CA GLY A 126 -3.33 -21.53 -9.12
C GLY A 126 -1.84 -21.29 -9.37
N ILE A 127 -1.37 -20.05 -9.20
CA ILE A 127 0.04 -19.66 -9.34
C ILE A 127 0.65 -19.54 -7.95
N SER A 128 1.67 -20.36 -7.68
CA SER A 128 2.37 -20.35 -6.40
C SER A 128 3.45 -19.27 -6.37
N VAL A 129 3.55 -18.57 -5.28
CA VAL A 129 4.62 -17.61 -4.98
C VAL A 129 5.68 -18.29 -4.13
N ASN A 130 6.94 -17.97 -4.33
CA ASN A 130 8.05 -18.49 -3.53
C ASN A 130 7.89 -18.10 -2.05
N ASP A 131 7.74 -19.09 -1.18
CA ASP A 131 7.49 -18.89 0.24
C ASP A 131 8.71 -18.33 0.99
N ASP A 132 9.92 -18.77 0.65
CA ASP A 132 11.13 -18.31 1.34
C ASP A 132 11.35 -16.81 1.11
N LEU A 133 11.20 -16.38 -0.14
CA LEU A 133 11.35 -14.98 -0.51
C LEU A 133 10.20 -14.12 0.05
N TRP A 134 8.96 -14.60 -0.05
CA TRP A 134 7.81 -13.93 0.52
C TRP A 134 7.95 -13.76 2.04
N ASN A 135 8.27 -14.83 2.76
CA ASN A 135 8.40 -14.80 4.20
C ASN A 135 9.57 -13.92 4.66
N PHE A 136 10.67 -13.90 3.89
CA PHE A 136 11.75 -12.97 4.15
C PHE A 136 11.23 -11.51 4.18
N TYR A 137 10.56 -11.07 3.12
CA TYR A 137 10.03 -9.70 3.06
C TYR A 137 8.89 -9.43 4.05
N ALA A 138 7.97 -10.38 4.23
CA ALA A 138 6.85 -10.23 5.16
C ALA A 138 7.32 -10.05 6.61
N ASN A 139 8.42 -10.70 6.98
CA ASN A 139 8.96 -10.67 8.34
C ASN A 139 9.99 -9.54 8.58
N LEU A 140 10.27 -8.71 7.58
CA LEU A 140 11.12 -7.52 7.79
C LEU A 140 10.46 -6.60 8.83
N THR A 141 11.16 -6.34 9.93
CA THR A 141 10.67 -5.49 11.01
C THR A 141 11.64 -4.36 11.29
N GLY A 142 11.10 -3.21 11.66
CA GLY A 142 11.87 -2.07 12.15
C GLY A 142 12.68 -1.35 11.09
N ASN A 143 13.57 -0.46 11.57
CA ASN A 143 14.51 0.32 10.78
C ASN A 143 15.78 -0.51 10.49
N ALA A 144 15.64 -1.75 10.06
CA ALA A 144 16.78 -2.45 9.50
C ALA A 144 17.29 -1.62 8.30
N SER A 145 18.60 -1.61 8.09
CA SER A 145 19.20 -0.86 6.99
C SER A 145 18.50 -1.19 5.69
N GLY A 146 17.87 -0.20 5.07
CA GLY A 146 17.07 -0.39 3.88
C GLY A 146 15.60 -0.74 4.10
N THR A 147 15.14 -1.08 5.31
CA THR A 147 13.71 -1.19 5.55
C THR A 147 13.16 0.15 5.98
N ALA A 148 12.47 0.73 5.09
CA ALA A 148 11.76 1.91 5.40
C ALA A 148 10.49 1.59 6.12
N GLY A 149 10.38 2.13 7.25
CA GLY A 149 9.11 2.28 7.88
C GLY A 149 8.24 3.25 7.08
N SER A 150 7.01 3.16 7.30
CA SER A 150 5.88 4.02 7.05
C SER A 150 6.14 5.38 6.45
N VAL A 151 5.37 5.67 5.48
CA VAL A 151 4.98 7.03 5.15
C VAL A 151 4.26 7.63 6.33
N THR A 152 4.65 8.80 6.67
CA THR A 152 4.08 9.50 7.78
C THR A 152 2.97 10.42 7.37
N ASP A 153 2.26 10.68 8.36
CA ASP A 153 1.14 11.55 8.52
C ASP A 153 1.28 12.96 7.94
N MET A 154 0.20 13.68 8.00
CA MET A 154 0.02 15.05 7.54
C MET A 154 0.96 16.09 8.17
N GLN A 155 1.95 15.69 8.97
CA GLN A 155 2.77 16.64 9.76
C GLN A 155 4.26 16.53 9.50
N GLY A 156 4.68 15.84 8.49
CA GLY A 156 6.08 15.92 8.14
C GLY A 156 6.83 14.65 8.15
N SER A 157 6.26 13.71 7.48
CA SER A 157 7.01 13.12 6.45
C SER A 157 8.24 12.34 6.83
N THR A 158 8.03 11.12 7.10
CA THR A 158 9.06 10.13 6.87
C THR A 158 8.80 9.52 5.51
N HIS A 159 9.56 9.87 4.51
CA HIS A 159 9.54 9.21 3.22
C HIS A 159 10.63 8.17 3.25
N SER A 160 10.25 6.96 3.49
CA SER A 160 11.20 5.88 3.62
C SER A 160 11.15 4.99 2.39
N ILE A 161 12.27 4.48 1.96
CA ILE A 161 12.37 3.49 0.89
C ILE A 161 12.23 2.11 1.51
N VAL A 162 11.38 1.29 0.94
CA VAL A 162 11.05 -0.02 1.49
C VAL A 162 11.75 -1.08 0.67
N ASP A 163 13.06 -1.21 0.84
CA ASP A 163 13.81 -2.35 0.30
C ASP A 163 15.04 -2.66 1.17
N VAL A 164 15.74 -3.73 0.88
CA VAL A 164 16.88 -4.20 1.65
C VAL A 164 18.08 -4.39 0.76
N ASP A 165 19.25 -4.04 1.30
CA ASP A 165 20.54 -4.31 0.69
C ASP A 165 20.68 -5.80 0.36
N LEU A 166 21.30 -6.12 -0.79
CA LEU A 166 21.55 -7.50 -1.21
C LEU A 166 22.41 -8.29 -0.21
N GLY A 167 23.22 -7.61 0.60
CA GLY A 167 24.01 -8.19 1.68
C GLY A 167 23.25 -8.39 3.00
N PHE A 168 21.96 -8.01 3.06
CA PHE A 168 21.18 -8.12 4.29
C PHE A 168 21.12 -9.57 4.79
N ASN A 169 21.25 -9.75 6.11
CA ASN A 169 21.30 -11.08 6.72
C ASN A 169 20.05 -11.94 6.40
N GLY A 170 20.30 -13.14 5.91
CA GLY A 170 19.25 -14.08 5.50
C GLY A 170 18.70 -13.85 4.08
N TYR A 171 18.95 -12.69 3.46
CA TYR A 171 18.44 -12.40 2.13
C TYR A 171 19.09 -13.24 1.04
N GLN A 172 20.39 -13.52 1.15
CA GLN A 172 21.07 -14.35 0.17
C GLN A 172 20.46 -15.75 0.08
N ALA A 173 20.15 -16.39 1.21
CA ALA A 173 19.54 -17.73 1.21
C ALA A 173 18.15 -17.72 0.51
N ALA A 174 17.33 -16.73 0.78
CA ALA A 174 16.02 -16.59 0.13
C ALA A 174 16.15 -16.37 -1.38
N ARG A 175 17.10 -15.53 -1.83
CA ARG A 175 17.38 -15.30 -3.25
C ARG A 175 17.92 -16.54 -3.96
N ASP A 176 18.79 -17.32 -3.31
CA ASP A 176 19.34 -18.55 -3.89
C ASP A 176 18.27 -19.63 -4.03
N ALA A 177 17.37 -19.76 -3.06
CA ALA A 177 16.19 -20.61 -3.17
C ALA A 177 15.27 -20.17 -4.33
N ALA A 178 15.10 -18.88 -4.53
CA ALA A 178 14.24 -18.34 -5.59
C ALA A 178 14.73 -18.67 -7.01
N LYS A 179 16.05 -18.75 -7.25
CA LYS A 179 16.62 -19.09 -8.57
C LYS A 179 16.17 -20.44 -9.09
N SER A 180 16.02 -21.43 -8.21
CA SER A 180 15.59 -22.77 -8.58
C SER A 180 14.06 -22.95 -8.63
N TYR A 181 13.33 -21.95 -8.14
CA TYR A 181 11.88 -22.03 -8.00
C TYR A 181 11.13 -21.66 -9.28
N SER A 182 11.51 -20.55 -9.93
CA SER A 182 10.88 -20.07 -11.16
C SER A 182 11.85 -19.19 -11.96
N ASP A 183 11.77 -19.28 -13.29
CA ASP A 183 12.50 -18.39 -14.22
C ASP A 183 11.84 -17.00 -14.33
N THR A 184 10.67 -16.79 -13.73
CA THR A 184 9.93 -15.54 -13.75
C THR A 184 10.09 -14.80 -12.43
N ALA A 185 10.56 -13.58 -12.50
CA ALA A 185 10.69 -12.65 -11.40
C ALA A 185 9.81 -11.41 -11.61
N ILE A 186 9.04 -11.06 -10.60
CA ILE A 186 8.22 -9.85 -10.56
C ILE A 186 8.80 -8.97 -9.46
N VAL A 187 9.31 -7.81 -9.83
CA VAL A 187 9.88 -6.83 -8.89
C VAL A 187 8.84 -5.77 -8.61
N VAL A 188 8.62 -5.45 -7.35
CA VAL A 188 7.69 -4.40 -6.93
C VAL A 188 8.48 -3.26 -6.32
N VAL A 189 8.44 -2.11 -6.97
CA VAL A 189 8.98 -0.85 -6.47
C VAL A 189 7.85 0.15 -6.28
N GLY A 190 8.05 1.18 -5.47
CA GLY A 190 7.01 2.18 -5.31
C GLY A 190 7.34 3.29 -4.34
N ARG A 191 6.43 4.24 -4.30
CA ARG A 191 6.49 5.38 -3.39
C ARG A 191 5.12 5.56 -2.78
N ALA A 192 5.10 5.77 -1.49
CA ALA A 192 3.88 6.15 -0.82
C ALA A 192 3.66 7.66 -0.96
N GLY A 193 2.42 8.06 -0.91
CA GLY A 193 2.03 9.46 -0.96
C GLY A 193 0.62 9.65 -0.44
N GLY A 194 0.26 10.88 -0.15
CA GLY A 194 -1.04 11.21 0.36
C GLY A 194 -1.17 12.68 0.73
N GLU A 195 -2.29 13.00 1.29
CA GLU A 195 -2.63 14.35 1.71
C GLU A 195 -1.61 14.93 2.70
N GLY A 196 -1.11 16.12 2.44
CA GLY A 196 -0.16 16.81 3.30
C GLY A 196 1.28 16.29 3.25
N SER A 197 1.61 15.37 2.33
CA SER A 197 2.94 14.80 2.17
C SER A 197 3.52 15.15 0.81
N ASP A 198 4.38 16.14 0.76
CA ASP A 198 5.12 16.50 -0.45
C ASP A 198 6.28 15.50 -0.69
N ALA A 199 6.64 15.31 -1.96
CA ALA A 199 7.81 14.52 -2.31
C ALA A 199 9.09 15.20 -1.79
N VAL A 200 9.93 14.44 -1.09
CA VAL A 200 11.18 14.95 -0.53
C VAL A 200 12.19 15.19 -1.64
N MET A 201 12.79 16.38 -1.67
CA MET A 201 13.74 16.80 -2.69
C MET A 201 15.18 16.32 -2.44
N ASP A 202 15.48 15.89 -1.23
CA ASP A 202 16.78 15.30 -0.85
C ASP A 202 16.56 14.17 0.15
N MET A 203 16.81 12.96 -0.29
CA MET A 203 16.63 11.73 0.47
C MET A 203 17.83 11.41 1.39
N THR A 204 18.75 12.34 1.59
CA THR A 204 19.84 12.16 2.54
C THR A 204 19.31 11.77 3.93
N PRO A 205 19.72 10.62 4.48
CA PRO A 205 19.31 10.24 5.84
C PRO A 205 19.76 11.25 6.89
N TYR A 206 18.89 11.58 7.81
CA TYR A 206 19.22 12.48 8.92
C TYR A 206 18.48 12.08 10.21
N GLU A 207 18.94 12.64 11.34
CA GLU A 207 18.30 12.44 12.63
C GLU A 207 17.97 13.83 13.25
N ARG A 208 16.78 13.94 13.80
CA ARG A 208 16.33 15.14 14.53
C ARG A 208 15.54 14.72 15.76
N ASN A 209 15.96 15.18 16.92
CA ASN A 209 15.32 14.90 18.21
C ASN A 209 15.13 13.39 18.48
N GLY A 210 16.11 12.55 18.10
CA GLY A 210 16.03 11.11 18.25
C GLY A 210 15.16 10.39 17.21
N THR A 211 14.56 11.10 16.27
CA THR A 211 13.80 10.55 15.15
C THR A 211 14.69 10.47 13.91
N LYS A 212 14.72 9.29 13.30
CA LYS A 212 15.48 9.04 12.07
C LYS A 212 14.56 9.23 10.86
N TYR A 213 15.06 9.96 9.86
CA TYR A 213 14.35 10.30 8.63
C TYR A 213 15.10 9.78 7.42
N ASN A 214 14.38 9.58 6.31
CA ASN A 214 14.90 9.16 5.01
C ASN A 214 15.76 7.88 5.10
N GLN A 215 15.38 6.94 5.95
CA GLN A 215 16.11 5.69 6.10
C GLN A 215 16.04 4.88 4.81
N GLY A 216 17.19 4.47 4.29
CA GLY A 216 17.31 3.84 2.98
C GLY A 216 17.42 4.82 1.81
N GLY A 217 17.31 6.12 2.06
CA GLY A 217 17.51 7.14 1.03
C GLY A 217 18.99 7.37 0.71
N ASN A 218 19.27 7.87 -0.49
CA ASN A 218 20.62 8.23 -0.93
C ASN A 218 20.77 9.76 -0.98
N ALA A 219 21.94 10.23 -0.57
CA ALA A 219 22.28 11.66 -0.66
C ALA A 219 22.21 12.15 -2.11
N GLY A 220 21.56 13.29 -2.32
CA GLY A 220 21.45 13.94 -3.61
C GLY A 220 20.39 13.35 -4.54
N LYS A 221 19.71 12.26 -4.17
CA LYS A 221 18.51 11.78 -4.86
C LYS A 221 17.25 12.39 -4.25
N HIS A 222 16.23 12.57 -5.06
CA HIS A 222 14.91 12.95 -4.56
C HIS A 222 13.97 11.74 -4.47
N TYR A 223 12.84 11.91 -3.81
CA TYR A 223 11.93 10.81 -3.46
C TYR A 223 11.38 10.04 -4.68
N LEU A 224 11.27 10.67 -5.83
CA LEU A 224 10.71 10.06 -7.03
C LEU A 224 11.73 9.25 -7.85
N GLU A 225 13.02 9.32 -7.51
CA GLU A 225 14.07 8.48 -8.07
C GLU A 225 14.15 7.13 -7.34
N LEU A 226 14.58 6.08 -8.02
CA LEU A 226 14.95 4.84 -7.33
C LEU A 226 16.27 5.03 -6.57
N MET A 227 16.29 4.50 -5.36
CA MET A 227 17.50 4.46 -4.55
C MET A 227 18.44 3.33 -5.01
N ASP A 228 19.70 3.41 -4.63
CA ASP A 228 20.71 2.44 -5.06
C ASP A 228 20.31 1.01 -4.67
N VAL A 229 19.72 0.81 -3.49
CA VAL A 229 19.26 -0.50 -3.03
C VAL A 229 18.17 -1.10 -3.95
N GLU A 230 17.31 -0.27 -4.52
CA GLU A 230 16.26 -0.69 -5.46
C GLU A 230 16.85 -1.00 -6.84
N LEU A 231 17.80 -0.17 -7.30
CA LEU A 231 18.52 -0.38 -8.55
C LEU A 231 19.38 -1.65 -8.49
N ASP A 232 20.11 -1.87 -7.40
CA ASP A 232 20.91 -3.08 -7.17
C ASP A 232 20.04 -4.35 -7.20
N LEU A 233 18.84 -4.30 -6.61
CA LEU A 233 17.87 -5.38 -6.68
C LEU A 233 17.42 -5.66 -8.11
N ILE A 234 17.07 -4.62 -8.87
CA ILE A 234 16.64 -4.74 -10.26
C ILE A 234 17.78 -5.33 -11.12
N ASP A 235 19.01 -4.85 -10.96
CA ASP A 235 20.16 -5.39 -11.67
C ASP A 235 20.45 -6.84 -11.31
N TYR A 236 20.31 -7.20 -10.02
CA TYR A 236 20.41 -8.59 -9.60
C TYR A 236 19.35 -9.47 -10.28
N VAL A 237 18.10 -9.02 -10.34
CA VAL A 237 17.00 -9.78 -10.94
C VAL A 237 17.23 -9.92 -12.45
N LYS A 238 17.57 -8.85 -13.15
CA LYS A 238 17.90 -8.85 -14.58
C LYS A 238 19.02 -9.84 -14.92
N ALA A 239 20.02 -9.93 -14.07
CA ALA A 239 21.17 -10.83 -14.27
C ALA A 239 20.84 -12.32 -14.02
N ASN A 240 19.77 -12.65 -13.31
CA ASN A 240 19.51 -14.01 -12.83
C ASN A 240 18.21 -14.63 -13.32
N TYR A 241 17.33 -13.89 -13.98
CA TYR A 241 16.01 -14.36 -14.41
C TYR A 241 15.78 -14.10 -15.90
N LYS A 242 14.97 -14.96 -16.51
CA LYS A 242 14.65 -14.86 -17.94
C LYS A 242 13.50 -13.92 -18.23
N ASN A 243 12.50 -13.92 -17.35
CA ASN A 243 11.31 -13.10 -17.49
C ASN A 243 11.25 -12.14 -16.31
N VAL A 244 11.51 -10.87 -16.56
CA VAL A 244 11.56 -9.83 -15.55
C VAL A 244 10.41 -8.85 -15.75
N ILE A 245 9.51 -8.79 -14.79
CA ILE A 245 8.34 -7.92 -14.80
C ILE A 245 8.48 -6.92 -13.65
N LEU A 246 8.33 -5.65 -13.96
CA LEU A 246 8.32 -4.56 -12.97
C LEU A 246 6.88 -4.14 -12.67
N LEU A 247 6.55 -4.06 -11.41
CA LEU A 247 5.30 -3.44 -10.92
C LEU A 247 5.64 -2.16 -10.17
N VAL A 248 5.00 -1.06 -10.55
CA VAL A 248 5.16 0.25 -9.92
C VAL A 248 3.96 0.52 -9.03
N ASN A 249 4.14 0.36 -7.71
CA ASN A 249 3.12 0.56 -6.69
C ASN A 249 3.25 1.98 -6.12
N SER A 250 2.68 2.95 -6.81
CA SER A 250 2.80 4.36 -6.45
C SER A 250 1.56 5.17 -6.86
N PRO A 251 1.04 6.07 -6.01
CA PRO A 251 -0.02 7.01 -6.38
C PRO A 251 0.50 8.18 -7.22
N MET A 252 1.81 8.36 -7.29
CA MET A 252 2.47 9.45 -7.99
C MET A 252 3.42 8.90 -9.06
N PRO A 253 3.75 9.68 -10.11
CA PRO A 253 4.77 9.29 -11.06
C PRO A 253 6.13 9.17 -10.36
N ILE A 254 6.91 8.18 -10.76
CA ILE A 254 8.32 8.03 -10.38
C ILE A 254 9.18 8.04 -11.65
N GLU A 255 10.45 8.33 -11.50
CA GLU A 255 11.37 8.30 -12.63
C GLU A 255 11.63 6.87 -13.08
N LEU A 256 11.33 6.57 -14.36
CA LEU A 256 11.39 5.24 -14.93
C LEU A 256 12.42 5.11 -16.06
N GLY A 257 13.38 6.05 -16.18
CA GLY A 257 14.41 6.01 -17.20
C GLY A 257 15.22 4.71 -17.22
N PHE A 258 15.32 4.03 -16.12
CA PHE A 258 15.97 2.71 -15.98
C PHE A 258 15.20 1.55 -16.66
N VAL A 259 13.94 1.76 -17.04
CA VAL A 259 13.10 0.76 -17.73
C VAL A 259 13.46 0.71 -19.22
N ASP A 260 13.84 1.86 -19.79
CA ASP A 260 14.28 1.96 -21.18
C ASP A 260 15.75 1.57 -21.29
N GLU A 261 16.07 0.82 -22.33
CA GLU A 261 17.40 0.28 -22.52
C GLU A 261 18.49 1.36 -22.60
N GLY A 262 19.51 1.22 -21.81
CA GLY A 262 20.84 1.77 -22.09
C GLY A 262 21.32 2.92 -21.24
N GLU A 263 20.52 3.59 -20.44
CA GLU A 263 21.04 4.75 -19.70
C GLU A 263 21.54 4.47 -18.29
N GLN A 264 21.17 3.34 -17.67
CA GLN A 264 21.66 3.03 -16.31
C GLN A 264 21.90 1.54 -16.03
N ALA A 265 21.94 0.67 -16.99
CA ALA A 265 22.39 -0.69 -16.77
C ALA A 265 23.90 -0.69 -16.57
N SER A 266 24.36 -0.60 -15.36
CA SER A 266 25.80 -0.60 -15.04
C SER A 266 26.51 -1.87 -15.50
N ASN A 267 25.82 -2.94 -15.85
CA ASN A 267 26.41 -4.23 -16.23
C ASN A 267 25.87 -4.89 -17.50
N GLY A 268 24.98 -4.28 -18.26
CA GLY A 268 24.63 -4.72 -19.62
C GLY A 268 24.04 -6.12 -19.81
N THR A 269 23.60 -6.78 -18.75
CA THR A 269 23.05 -8.13 -18.81
C THR A 269 21.61 -8.15 -18.35
N GLY A 270 20.71 -8.52 -19.26
CA GLY A 270 19.28 -8.69 -19.02
C GLY A 270 18.48 -7.39 -19.13
N ASN A 271 17.17 -7.56 -19.31
CA ASN A 271 16.22 -6.47 -19.48
C ASN A 271 15.08 -6.58 -18.48
N ILE A 272 14.37 -5.47 -18.26
CA ILE A 272 12.99 -5.52 -17.78
C ILE A 272 12.13 -5.79 -19.01
N ASP A 273 11.50 -6.96 -19.07
CA ASP A 273 10.72 -7.39 -20.23
C ASP A 273 9.33 -6.76 -20.26
N ALA A 274 8.74 -6.53 -19.09
CA ALA A 274 7.48 -5.82 -18.97
C ALA A 274 7.46 -4.91 -17.74
N ALA A 275 6.72 -3.81 -17.84
CA ALA A 275 6.50 -2.90 -16.72
C ALA A 275 5.04 -2.44 -16.67
N ILE A 276 4.43 -2.45 -15.50
CA ILE A 276 3.08 -1.99 -15.25
C ILE A 276 3.09 -0.98 -14.11
N TRP A 277 2.51 0.20 -14.33
CA TRP A 277 2.12 1.08 -13.23
C TRP A 277 0.77 0.63 -12.70
N MET A 278 0.75 0.24 -11.42
CA MET A 278 -0.42 -0.33 -10.77
C MET A 278 -1.13 0.61 -9.80
N GLY A 279 -0.55 1.77 -9.53
CA GLY A 279 -1.15 2.70 -8.57
C GLY A 279 -1.25 2.11 -7.17
N LEU A 280 -2.42 2.26 -6.57
CA LEU A 280 -2.76 1.75 -5.24
C LEU A 280 -3.95 0.78 -5.35
N PRO A 281 -3.76 -0.52 -5.12
CA PRO A 281 -4.77 -1.52 -5.45
C PRO A 281 -5.98 -1.56 -4.49
N GLY A 282 -5.96 -0.80 -3.41
CA GLY A 282 -7.02 -0.88 -2.40
C GLY A 282 -7.16 -2.28 -1.80
N SER A 283 -8.36 -2.61 -1.30
CA SER A 283 -8.57 -3.87 -0.58
C SER A 283 -8.54 -5.12 -1.47
N THR A 284 -8.99 -5.05 -2.72
CA THR A 284 -9.19 -6.23 -3.59
C THR A 284 -8.57 -6.11 -4.97
N GLY A 285 -8.00 -4.96 -5.33
CA GLY A 285 -7.50 -4.67 -6.68
C GLY A 285 -6.39 -5.60 -7.16
N ASN A 286 -5.60 -6.19 -6.29
CA ASN A 286 -4.59 -7.17 -6.69
C ASN A 286 -5.17 -8.36 -7.48
N ARG A 287 -6.45 -8.68 -7.31
CA ARG A 287 -7.14 -9.66 -8.18
C ARG A 287 -7.21 -9.18 -9.61
N GLY A 288 -7.54 -7.89 -9.81
CA GLY A 288 -7.57 -7.25 -11.13
C GLY A 288 -6.18 -7.21 -11.78
N LEU A 289 -5.16 -6.85 -11.01
CA LEU A 289 -3.78 -6.90 -11.49
C LEU A 289 -3.39 -8.30 -11.96
N VAL A 290 -3.67 -9.34 -11.17
CA VAL A 290 -3.32 -10.72 -11.56
C VAL A 290 -4.14 -11.18 -12.77
N GLN A 291 -5.39 -10.75 -12.96
CA GLN A 291 -6.15 -11.01 -14.19
C GLN A 291 -5.46 -10.42 -15.43
N VAL A 292 -4.89 -9.22 -15.32
CA VAL A 292 -4.12 -8.61 -16.40
C VAL A 292 -2.80 -9.38 -16.62
N LEU A 293 -2.06 -9.69 -15.56
CA LEU A 293 -0.82 -10.46 -15.68
C LEU A 293 -1.02 -11.84 -16.31
N THR A 294 -2.17 -12.47 -16.10
CA THR A 294 -2.51 -13.78 -16.68
C THR A 294 -3.21 -13.72 -18.03
N GLY A 295 -3.54 -12.51 -18.51
CA GLY A 295 -4.20 -12.31 -19.79
C GLY A 295 -5.69 -12.59 -19.81
N GLU A 296 -6.35 -12.65 -18.65
CA GLU A 296 -7.81 -12.73 -18.58
C GLU A 296 -8.46 -11.41 -18.98
N VAL A 297 -7.80 -10.31 -18.71
CA VAL A 297 -8.20 -8.95 -19.09
C VAL A 297 -7.01 -8.24 -19.71
N SER A 298 -7.22 -7.44 -20.74
CA SER A 298 -6.22 -6.54 -21.30
C SER A 298 -6.23 -5.22 -20.54
N PRO A 299 -5.08 -4.66 -20.16
CA PRO A 299 -5.01 -3.35 -19.53
C PRO A 299 -5.42 -2.23 -20.48
#